data_b9119396564e06a651b90b1e4a55fafc
#
_entry.id   b9119396564e06a651b90b1e4a55fafc
#
_cell.length_a   1.000
_cell.length_b   1.000
_cell.length_c   1.000
_cell.angle_alpha   90.00
_cell.angle_beta   90.00
_cell.angle_gamma   90.00
#
_symmetry.space_group_name_H-M   'P 1'
#
loop_
_entity.id
_entity.type
_entity.pdbx_description
1 polymer ?
#
loop_
_entity_poly.entity_id
_entity_poly.type
_entity_poly.pdbx_seq_one_letter_code
_entity_poly.pdbx_strand_id
1 'polypeptide(L)'
;VDLDFSKDGKYLLTASWDGSIGVWDIIKRKNIKFIKGHKGPVYSVKYSEDNSQIYSSGYDGEIRLWNAKNGNFIRPLVKNGWGISVFEVNEEKNFIAYGSTDGIIKVVKLNEDKEILKIGNNRTPVLSMYYLKEKNLISFGNAKGRMIILDTNSWSLVRDFNAVNGPIWDNLLFPEDTSLIVAGLDDFLTRWEIFDFPPEILDKPGPARRFNPVEEVSNGEKQFARKCSVCHTLNSDGKKRAGPTLYKVFGRKAGTLKSYKYSEALLKSKIIWSEKTINQLFHEGPDKVTPGTKMPIQKMKRYDDRKDLITFLKEATK
;
A
#
# COMPACT_ATOMS: atom_id res chain seq x y z
N VAL A 1 -0.17 -2.96 -9.68
CA VAL A 1 -0.71 -2.06 -8.65
C VAL A 1 -2.04 -2.61 -8.17
N ASP A 2 -2.95 -2.96 -9.09
CA ASP A 2 -4.27 -3.51 -8.79
C ASP A 2 -4.64 -4.60 -9.79
N LEU A 3 -5.53 -5.49 -9.39
CA LEU A 3 -5.99 -6.64 -10.15
C LEU A 3 -7.51 -6.78 -10.01
N ASP A 4 -8.19 -7.12 -11.11
CA ASP A 4 -9.60 -7.49 -11.05
C ASP A 4 -9.90 -8.65 -12.02
N PHE A 5 -10.73 -9.59 -11.60
CA PHE A 5 -11.16 -10.70 -12.43
C PHE A 5 -12.49 -10.40 -13.10
N SER A 6 -12.64 -10.86 -14.35
CA SER A 6 -13.96 -10.93 -14.96
C SER A 6 -14.89 -11.82 -14.12
N LYS A 7 -16.19 -11.54 -14.10
CA LYS A 7 -17.17 -12.28 -13.28
C LYS A 7 -17.24 -13.78 -13.61
N ASP A 8 -16.86 -14.15 -14.82
CA ASP A 8 -16.75 -15.56 -15.24
C ASP A 8 -15.39 -16.19 -14.94
N GLY A 9 -14.45 -15.44 -14.32
CA GLY A 9 -13.13 -15.91 -13.93
C GLY A 9 -12.15 -16.19 -15.07
N LYS A 10 -12.50 -15.87 -16.32
CA LYS A 10 -11.66 -16.22 -17.49
C LYS A 10 -10.59 -15.18 -17.79
N TYR A 11 -10.82 -13.93 -17.43
CA TYR A 11 -9.94 -12.82 -17.73
C TYR A 11 -9.50 -12.11 -16.46
N LEU A 12 -8.29 -11.56 -16.49
CA LEU A 12 -7.70 -10.73 -15.43
C LEU A 12 -7.33 -9.38 -16.01
N LEU A 13 -7.68 -8.32 -15.29
CA LEU A 13 -7.13 -6.98 -15.49
C LEU A 13 -5.93 -6.73 -14.58
N THR A 14 -4.98 -5.98 -15.07
CA THR A 14 -3.85 -5.48 -14.27
C THR A 14 -3.68 -3.99 -14.49
N ALA A 15 -3.61 -3.22 -13.41
CA ALA A 15 -3.20 -1.82 -13.43
C ALA A 15 -1.68 -1.72 -13.35
N SER A 16 -1.07 -0.83 -14.12
CA SER A 16 0.39 -0.68 -14.19
C SER A 16 0.86 0.77 -13.98
N TRP A 17 2.03 0.88 -13.34
CA TRP A 17 2.73 2.16 -13.17
C TRP A 17 3.20 2.77 -14.50
N ASP A 18 3.28 1.98 -15.56
CA ASP A 18 3.63 2.46 -16.90
C ASP A 18 2.46 3.14 -17.63
N GLY A 19 1.29 3.26 -16.97
CA GLY A 19 0.08 3.89 -17.51
C GLY A 19 -0.77 2.96 -18.38
N SER A 20 -0.47 1.67 -18.41
CA SER A 20 -1.24 0.68 -19.17
C SER A 20 -2.17 -0.15 -18.27
N ILE A 21 -3.23 -0.68 -18.89
CA ILE A 21 -4.09 -1.72 -18.35
C ILE A 21 -3.82 -2.98 -19.15
N GLY A 22 -3.37 -4.05 -18.50
CA GLY A 22 -3.20 -5.36 -19.12
C GLY A 22 -4.50 -6.16 -19.06
N VAL A 23 -4.85 -6.82 -20.15
CA VAL A 23 -5.95 -7.81 -20.21
C VAL A 23 -5.35 -9.18 -20.48
N TRP A 24 -5.60 -10.14 -19.61
CA TRP A 24 -4.99 -11.46 -19.63
C TRP A 24 -6.03 -12.55 -19.73
N ASP A 25 -5.82 -13.55 -20.59
CA ASP A 25 -6.58 -14.78 -20.62
C ASP A 25 -5.94 -15.76 -19.62
N ILE A 26 -6.65 -16.06 -18.53
CA ILE A 26 -6.14 -16.90 -17.44
C ILE A 26 -6.02 -18.36 -17.88
N ILE A 27 -6.97 -18.83 -18.73
CA ILE A 27 -6.96 -20.21 -19.21
C ILE A 27 -5.78 -20.43 -20.15
N LYS A 28 -5.58 -19.52 -21.10
CA LYS A 28 -4.46 -19.59 -22.05
C LYS A 28 -3.15 -19.06 -21.50
N ARG A 29 -3.15 -18.49 -20.28
CA ARG A 29 -1.97 -17.91 -19.59
C ARG A 29 -1.19 -16.92 -20.46
N LYS A 30 -1.90 -16.04 -21.17
CA LYS A 30 -1.28 -15.06 -22.07
C LYS A 30 -1.93 -13.69 -21.97
N ASN A 31 -1.14 -12.66 -22.25
CA ASN A 31 -1.66 -11.33 -22.47
C ASN A 31 -2.49 -11.29 -23.77
N ILE A 32 -3.65 -10.66 -23.71
CA ILE A 32 -4.51 -10.42 -24.89
C ILE A 32 -4.22 -9.04 -25.47
N LYS A 33 -4.14 -8.04 -24.61
CA LYS A 33 -3.89 -6.64 -25.01
C LYS A 33 -3.40 -5.78 -23.87
N PHE A 34 -2.77 -4.66 -24.22
CA PHE A 34 -2.52 -3.53 -23.34
C PHE A 34 -3.35 -2.34 -23.81
N ILE A 35 -4.15 -1.77 -22.90
CA ILE A 35 -4.94 -0.56 -23.12
C ILE A 35 -4.11 0.60 -22.57
N LYS A 36 -3.88 1.63 -23.37
CA LYS A 36 -3.15 2.84 -23.01
C LYS A 36 -4.04 4.05 -23.18
N GLY A 37 -3.79 5.10 -22.37
CA GLY A 37 -4.53 6.35 -22.51
C GLY A 37 -4.51 7.21 -21.26
N HIS A 38 -4.27 6.66 -20.06
CA HIS A 38 -3.97 7.47 -18.88
C HIS A 38 -2.67 8.27 -19.06
N LYS A 39 -2.64 9.47 -18.50
CA LYS A 39 -1.45 10.36 -18.51
C LYS A 39 -0.54 10.09 -17.31
N GLY A 40 -0.24 8.84 -17.03
CA GLY A 40 0.58 8.41 -15.90
C GLY A 40 0.12 7.07 -15.33
N PRO A 41 0.64 6.65 -14.18
CA PRO A 41 0.30 5.39 -13.53
C PRO A 41 -1.19 5.14 -13.43
N VAL A 42 -1.62 3.92 -13.76
CA VAL A 42 -2.96 3.42 -13.47
C VAL A 42 -2.92 2.78 -12.08
N TYR A 43 -3.79 3.22 -11.21
CA TYR A 43 -3.80 2.78 -9.82
C TYR A 43 -4.80 1.67 -9.54
N SER A 44 -5.98 1.71 -10.15
CA SER A 44 -7.01 0.70 -9.95
C SER A 44 -7.78 0.41 -11.23
N VAL A 45 -8.27 -0.83 -11.36
CA VAL A 45 -9.04 -1.32 -12.51
C VAL A 45 -10.17 -2.23 -12.05
N LYS A 46 -11.30 -2.18 -12.75
CA LYS A 46 -12.45 -3.07 -12.49
C LYS A 46 -13.19 -3.40 -13.77
N TYR A 47 -13.74 -4.61 -13.82
CA TYR A 47 -14.76 -4.97 -14.82
C TYR A 47 -16.13 -4.41 -14.43
N SER A 48 -16.97 -4.10 -15.43
CA SER A 48 -18.42 -3.96 -15.24
C SER A 48 -19.05 -5.28 -14.81
N GLU A 49 -20.25 -5.23 -14.23
CA GLU A 49 -20.96 -6.43 -13.78
C GLU A 49 -21.21 -7.43 -14.92
N ASP A 50 -21.43 -6.95 -16.14
CA ASP A 50 -21.63 -7.75 -17.35
C ASP A 50 -20.33 -8.09 -18.12
N ASN A 51 -19.16 -7.67 -17.62
CA ASN A 51 -17.85 -7.79 -18.27
C ASN A 51 -17.72 -7.06 -19.63
N SER A 52 -18.68 -6.24 -20.03
CA SER A 52 -18.64 -5.54 -21.33
C SER A 52 -17.74 -4.29 -21.31
N GLN A 53 -17.48 -3.75 -20.12
CA GLN A 53 -16.72 -2.51 -19.92
C GLN A 53 -15.62 -2.71 -18.88
N ILE A 54 -14.65 -1.79 -18.91
CA ILE A 54 -13.57 -1.68 -17.93
C ILE A 54 -13.58 -0.28 -17.37
N TYR A 55 -13.50 -0.19 -16.05
CA TYR A 55 -13.27 1.04 -15.31
C TYR A 55 -11.79 1.11 -14.91
N SER A 56 -11.19 2.29 -14.96
CA SER A 56 -9.83 2.49 -14.46
C SER A 56 -9.66 3.83 -13.82
N SER A 57 -8.78 3.93 -12.82
CA SER A 57 -8.38 5.19 -12.20
C SER A 57 -6.86 5.34 -12.21
N GLY A 58 -6.37 6.58 -12.18
CA GLY A 58 -4.94 6.80 -12.25
C GLY A 58 -4.45 8.11 -11.64
N TYR A 59 -3.13 8.30 -11.78
CA TYR A 59 -2.40 9.49 -11.35
C TYR A 59 -2.94 10.80 -11.96
N ASP A 60 -3.48 10.73 -13.17
CA ASP A 60 -4.07 11.88 -13.88
C ASP A 60 -5.38 12.39 -13.26
N GLY A 61 -5.87 11.72 -12.21
CA GLY A 61 -7.06 12.13 -11.48
C GLY A 61 -8.36 11.82 -12.20
N GLU A 62 -8.35 10.95 -13.20
CA GLU A 62 -9.55 10.54 -13.92
C GLU A 62 -9.96 9.13 -13.57
N ILE A 63 -11.28 8.88 -13.53
CA ILE A 63 -11.86 7.54 -13.69
C ILE A 63 -12.37 7.45 -15.12
N ARG A 64 -11.91 6.45 -15.85
CA ARG A 64 -12.19 6.24 -17.27
C ARG A 64 -12.96 4.97 -17.53
N LEU A 65 -13.80 5.04 -18.56
CA LEU A 65 -14.58 3.93 -19.07
C LEU A 65 -14.04 3.48 -20.42
N TRP A 66 -13.87 2.16 -20.56
CA TRP A 66 -13.35 1.53 -21.76
C TRP A 66 -14.25 0.36 -22.20
N ASN A 67 -14.27 0.08 -23.49
CA ASN A 67 -14.89 -1.13 -24.03
C ASN A 67 -13.96 -2.33 -23.77
N ALA A 68 -14.44 -3.34 -23.06
CA ALA A 68 -13.62 -4.51 -22.69
C ALA A 68 -13.19 -5.35 -23.90
N LYS A 69 -14.05 -5.45 -24.94
CA LYS A 69 -13.79 -6.26 -26.13
C LYS A 69 -12.65 -5.72 -26.99
N ASN A 70 -12.66 -4.43 -27.29
CA ASN A 70 -11.67 -3.81 -28.19
C ASN A 70 -10.63 -2.94 -27.49
N GLY A 71 -10.84 -2.55 -26.23
CA GLY A 71 -9.97 -1.66 -25.45
C GLY A 71 -10.13 -0.19 -25.78
N ASN A 72 -11.13 0.18 -26.56
CA ASN A 72 -11.33 1.60 -26.94
C ASN A 72 -11.84 2.42 -25.75
N PHE A 73 -11.30 3.63 -25.63
CA PHE A 73 -11.80 4.64 -24.70
C PHE A 73 -13.24 5.04 -25.07
N ILE A 74 -14.11 5.07 -24.06
CA ILE A 74 -15.51 5.50 -24.24
C ILE A 74 -15.67 6.94 -23.75
N ARG A 75 -15.43 7.19 -22.47
CA ARG A 75 -15.53 8.52 -21.85
C ARG A 75 -14.85 8.58 -20.48
N PRO A 76 -14.51 9.77 -19.99
CA PRO A 76 -14.21 9.95 -18.59
C PRO A 76 -15.51 9.90 -17.78
N LEU A 77 -15.46 9.31 -16.59
CA LEU A 77 -16.57 9.29 -15.63
C LEU A 77 -16.36 10.34 -14.54
N VAL A 78 -15.11 10.52 -14.11
CA VAL A 78 -14.71 11.48 -13.07
C VAL A 78 -13.47 12.21 -13.52
N LYS A 79 -13.39 13.52 -13.17
CA LYS A 79 -12.18 14.36 -13.27
C LYS A 79 -11.98 15.04 -11.92
N ASN A 80 -11.02 14.57 -11.14
CA ASN A 80 -10.80 15.03 -9.76
C ASN A 80 -9.65 16.05 -9.61
N GLY A 81 -8.75 16.13 -10.58
CA GLY A 81 -7.57 16.99 -10.53
C GLY A 81 -6.39 16.42 -9.72
N TRP A 82 -6.65 15.50 -8.80
CA TRP A 82 -5.64 14.74 -8.02
C TRP A 82 -5.81 13.25 -8.29
N GLY A 83 -4.71 12.51 -8.27
CA GLY A 83 -4.71 11.08 -8.54
C GLY A 83 -5.75 10.33 -7.71
N ILE A 84 -6.50 9.44 -8.35
CA ILE A 84 -7.50 8.59 -7.71
C ILE A 84 -6.87 7.23 -7.44
N SER A 85 -6.59 6.95 -6.17
CA SER A 85 -5.84 5.77 -5.72
C SER A 85 -6.70 4.51 -5.66
N VAL A 86 -7.96 4.65 -5.29
CA VAL A 86 -8.92 3.54 -5.14
C VAL A 86 -10.30 4.01 -5.57
N PHE A 87 -11.08 3.11 -6.15
CA PHE A 87 -12.48 3.41 -6.48
C PHE A 87 -13.32 2.13 -6.47
N GLU A 88 -14.63 2.32 -6.32
CA GLU A 88 -15.66 1.30 -6.48
C GLU A 88 -16.80 1.84 -7.33
N VAL A 89 -17.38 0.96 -8.15
CA VAL A 89 -18.55 1.26 -8.98
C VAL A 89 -19.68 0.33 -8.59
N ASN A 90 -20.84 0.88 -8.33
CA ASN A 90 -22.06 0.10 -8.21
C ASN A 90 -23.06 0.59 -9.24
N GLU A 91 -23.26 -0.24 -10.29
CA GLU A 91 -24.15 0.06 -11.41
C GLU A 91 -25.61 0.02 -11.01
N GLU A 92 -25.97 -0.92 -10.11
CA GLU A 92 -27.34 -1.09 -9.62
C GLU A 92 -27.80 0.13 -8.81
N LYS A 93 -26.95 0.62 -7.89
CA LYS A 93 -27.21 1.80 -7.06
C LYS A 93 -26.79 3.12 -7.71
N ASN A 94 -26.27 3.06 -8.91
CA ASN A 94 -25.87 4.21 -9.72
C ASN A 94 -24.87 5.16 -9.01
N PHE A 95 -23.79 4.60 -8.43
CA PHE A 95 -22.75 5.42 -7.81
C PHE A 95 -21.31 5.00 -8.17
N ILE A 96 -20.39 5.97 -8.07
CA ILE A 96 -18.95 5.77 -7.99
C ILE A 96 -18.49 6.35 -6.65
N ALA A 97 -17.84 5.52 -5.83
CA ALA A 97 -17.12 5.96 -4.64
C ALA A 97 -15.62 5.89 -4.90
N TYR A 98 -14.85 6.89 -4.48
CA TYR A 98 -13.42 6.91 -4.68
C TYR A 98 -12.65 7.63 -3.58
N GLY A 99 -11.39 7.21 -3.41
CA GLY A 99 -10.41 7.86 -2.57
C GLY A 99 -9.25 8.42 -3.40
N SER A 100 -8.76 9.59 -3.06
CA SER A 100 -7.75 10.30 -3.82
C SER A 100 -6.46 10.56 -3.03
N THR A 101 -5.40 10.90 -3.75
CA THR A 101 -4.07 11.14 -3.17
C THR A 101 -3.97 12.41 -2.33
N ASP A 102 -4.91 13.34 -2.47
CA ASP A 102 -5.05 14.51 -1.59
C ASP A 102 -5.88 14.24 -0.33
N GLY A 103 -6.37 13.00 -0.15
CA GLY A 103 -7.08 12.56 1.04
C GLY A 103 -8.59 12.81 1.03
N ILE A 104 -9.14 13.14 -0.12
CA ILE A 104 -10.60 13.28 -0.29
C ILE A 104 -11.20 11.92 -0.60
N ILE A 105 -12.28 11.59 0.10
CA ILE A 105 -13.23 10.54 -0.23
C ILE A 105 -14.42 11.22 -0.87
N LYS A 106 -14.82 10.77 -2.05
CA LYS A 106 -15.94 11.34 -2.77
C LYS A 106 -16.85 10.25 -3.31
N VAL A 107 -18.13 10.54 -3.32
CA VAL A 107 -19.15 9.70 -3.95
C VAL A 107 -19.92 10.56 -4.94
N VAL A 108 -20.05 10.05 -6.16
CA VAL A 108 -20.78 10.70 -7.24
C VAL A 108 -21.74 9.72 -7.88
N LYS A 109 -22.78 10.22 -8.55
CA LYS A 109 -23.62 9.39 -9.40
C LYS A 109 -22.86 8.92 -10.63
N LEU A 110 -23.02 7.65 -11.00
CA LEU A 110 -22.32 7.02 -12.12
C LEU A 110 -22.64 7.67 -13.48
N ASN A 111 -23.90 8.04 -13.68
CA ASN A 111 -24.40 8.53 -14.96
C ASN A 111 -24.75 10.03 -14.95
N GLU A 112 -24.46 10.72 -13.86
CA GLU A 112 -24.72 12.14 -13.70
C GLU A 112 -23.49 12.80 -13.05
N ASP A 113 -23.15 14.01 -13.45
CA ASP A 113 -22.11 14.81 -12.78
C ASP A 113 -22.68 15.41 -11.47
N LYS A 114 -23.11 14.53 -10.55
CA LYS A 114 -23.72 14.94 -9.28
C LYS A 114 -22.96 14.33 -8.12
N GLU A 115 -22.41 15.18 -7.26
CA GLU A 115 -21.79 14.80 -6.00
C GLU A 115 -22.88 14.37 -5.00
N ILE A 116 -22.68 13.20 -4.37
CA ILE A 116 -23.54 12.69 -3.30
C ILE A 116 -22.89 13.00 -1.95
N LEU A 117 -21.57 12.76 -1.83
CA LEU A 117 -20.81 12.92 -0.59
C LEU A 117 -19.39 13.37 -0.88
N LYS A 118 -18.84 14.19 0.02
CA LYS A 118 -17.42 14.55 0.05
C LYS A 118 -16.93 14.61 1.49
N ILE A 119 -15.88 13.86 1.81
CA ILE A 119 -15.24 13.80 3.13
C ILE A 119 -13.73 14.00 2.97
N GLY A 120 -13.11 14.65 3.94
CA GLY A 120 -11.67 14.85 4.02
C GLY A 120 -11.20 16.16 3.43
N ASN A 121 -10.09 16.65 3.98
CA ASN A 121 -9.40 17.87 3.55
C ASN A 121 -7.94 17.92 4.03
N ASN A 122 -7.43 16.80 4.58
CA ASN A 122 -6.21 16.79 5.39
C ASN A 122 -4.96 16.36 4.61
N ARG A 123 -5.04 16.30 3.28
CA ARG A 123 -3.93 15.89 2.39
C ARG A 123 -3.26 14.57 2.77
N THR A 124 -4.02 13.66 3.39
CA THR A 124 -3.55 12.32 3.75
C THR A 124 -4.10 11.32 2.75
N PRO A 125 -3.29 10.76 1.84
CA PRO A 125 -3.76 9.88 0.78
C PRO A 125 -4.65 8.75 1.30
N VAL A 126 -5.77 8.50 0.61
CA VAL A 126 -6.57 7.29 0.78
C VAL A 126 -5.86 6.18 0.02
N LEU A 127 -5.59 5.05 0.66
CA LEU A 127 -4.76 3.99 0.09
C LEU A 127 -5.52 2.69 -0.16
N SER A 128 -6.56 2.44 0.60
CA SER A 128 -7.36 1.22 0.49
C SER A 128 -8.85 1.51 0.60
N MET A 129 -9.64 0.63 0.01
CA MET A 129 -11.09 0.67 0.07
C MET A 129 -11.63 -0.75 -0.08
N TYR A 130 -12.71 -1.05 0.63
CA TYR A 130 -13.46 -2.28 0.47
C TYR A 130 -14.95 -2.01 0.52
N TYR A 131 -15.70 -2.61 -0.42
CA TYR A 131 -17.15 -2.50 -0.46
C TYR A 131 -17.80 -3.85 -0.18
N LEU A 132 -18.50 -3.95 0.94
CA LEU A 132 -19.31 -5.09 1.34
C LEU A 132 -20.74 -4.88 0.86
N LYS A 133 -21.05 -5.36 -0.34
CA LYS A 133 -22.35 -5.13 -1.03
C LYS A 133 -23.53 -5.65 -0.21
N GLU A 134 -23.38 -6.83 0.40
CA GLU A 134 -24.45 -7.52 1.14
C GLU A 134 -24.89 -6.76 2.40
N LYS A 135 -24.00 -5.98 2.99
CA LYS A 135 -24.28 -5.18 4.19
C LYS A 135 -24.40 -3.69 3.90
N ASN A 136 -24.25 -3.27 2.65
CA ASN A 136 -24.24 -1.87 2.25
C ASN A 136 -23.20 -1.02 2.98
N LEU A 137 -22.03 -1.60 3.27
CA LEU A 137 -20.93 -0.91 3.95
C LEU A 137 -19.75 -0.72 3.00
N ILE A 138 -19.18 0.47 3.04
CA ILE A 138 -17.95 0.78 2.33
C ILE A 138 -16.92 1.37 3.30
N SER A 139 -15.68 0.87 3.25
CA SER A 139 -14.61 1.31 4.13
C SER A 139 -13.48 1.96 3.35
N PHE A 140 -12.81 2.94 3.96
CA PHE A 140 -11.69 3.67 3.39
C PHE A 140 -10.55 3.77 4.41
N GLY A 141 -9.37 3.29 4.03
CA GLY A 141 -8.16 3.39 4.83
C GLY A 141 -7.19 4.42 4.28
N ASN A 142 -6.55 5.20 5.16
CA ASN A 142 -5.62 6.24 4.72
C ASN A 142 -4.16 5.98 5.12
N ALA A 143 -3.26 6.84 4.64
CA ALA A 143 -1.82 6.75 4.89
C ALA A 143 -1.38 7.00 6.35
N LYS A 144 -2.29 7.44 7.23
CA LYS A 144 -2.02 7.67 8.65
C LYS A 144 -2.71 6.66 9.58
N GLY A 145 -3.42 5.66 9.01
CA GLY A 145 -4.07 4.62 9.79
C GLY A 145 -5.50 4.92 10.18
N ARG A 146 -6.07 6.03 9.70
CA ARG A 146 -7.50 6.35 9.91
C ARG A 146 -8.33 5.49 8.98
N MET A 147 -9.38 4.90 9.53
CA MET A 147 -10.41 4.14 8.85
C MET A 147 -11.73 4.89 8.92
N ILE A 148 -12.40 5.02 7.79
CA ILE A 148 -13.75 5.57 7.68
C ILE A 148 -14.65 4.50 7.09
N ILE A 149 -15.81 4.25 7.72
CA ILE A 149 -16.82 3.31 7.26
C ILE A 149 -18.14 4.06 7.06
N LEU A 150 -18.75 3.89 5.90
CA LEU A 150 -19.99 4.52 5.51
C LEU A 150 -21.05 3.47 5.19
N ASP A 151 -22.31 3.78 5.49
CA ASP A 151 -23.48 3.08 4.96
C ASP A 151 -23.80 3.59 3.55
N THR A 152 -23.86 2.71 2.55
CA THR A 152 -24.06 3.11 1.15
C THR A 152 -25.53 3.35 0.76
N ASN A 153 -26.50 3.12 1.65
CA ASN A 153 -27.89 3.47 1.40
C ASN A 153 -28.16 4.93 1.78
N SER A 154 -27.64 5.32 2.94
CA SER A 154 -27.85 6.67 3.50
C SER A 154 -26.67 7.62 3.31
N TRP A 155 -25.50 7.08 2.98
CA TRP A 155 -24.19 7.77 2.95
C TRP A 155 -23.84 8.40 4.30
N SER A 156 -24.40 7.87 5.38
CA SER A 156 -24.07 8.27 6.72
C SER A 156 -22.78 7.62 7.22
N LEU A 157 -22.11 8.32 8.12
CA LEU A 157 -20.93 7.81 8.79
C LEU A 157 -21.33 6.72 9.79
N VAL A 158 -20.84 5.49 9.58
CA VAL A 158 -20.98 4.38 10.54
C VAL A 158 -19.86 4.45 11.56
N ARG A 159 -18.61 4.66 11.11
CA ARG A 159 -17.46 4.74 11.99
C ARG A 159 -16.30 5.53 11.39
N ASP A 160 -15.54 6.19 12.30
CA ASP A 160 -14.35 6.96 11.99
C ASP A 160 -13.36 6.80 13.16
N PHE A 161 -12.22 6.16 12.92
CA PHE A 161 -11.27 5.83 13.99
C PHE A 161 -9.87 5.57 13.45
N ASN A 162 -8.87 5.59 14.33
CA ASN A 162 -7.51 5.20 14.01
C ASN A 162 -7.34 3.68 14.23
N ALA A 163 -7.33 2.91 13.14
CA ALA A 163 -7.23 1.45 13.19
C ALA A 163 -5.80 0.96 13.45
N VAL A 164 -4.81 1.63 12.88
CA VAL A 164 -3.38 1.30 13.01
C VAL A 164 -2.52 2.57 13.00
N ASN A 165 -1.28 2.44 13.46
CA ASN A 165 -0.30 3.53 13.36
C ASN A 165 0.40 3.49 11.99
N GLY A 166 -0.13 4.21 11.00
CA GLY A 166 0.43 4.39 9.68
C GLY A 166 -0.43 3.87 8.54
N PRO A 167 0.13 3.71 7.33
CA PRO A 167 -0.67 3.45 6.15
C PRO A 167 -1.45 2.16 6.27
N ILE A 168 -2.70 2.23 5.89
CA ILE A 168 -3.57 1.07 5.67
C ILE A 168 -3.43 0.71 4.19
N TRP A 169 -2.67 -0.35 3.92
CA TRP A 169 -2.43 -0.80 2.56
C TRP A 169 -3.60 -1.56 1.97
N ASP A 170 -4.33 -2.28 2.84
CA ASP A 170 -5.51 -3.02 2.47
C ASP A 170 -6.44 -3.22 3.65
N ASN A 171 -7.72 -3.44 3.38
CA ASN A 171 -8.73 -3.73 4.40
C ASN A 171 -9.83 -4.62 3.83
N LEU A 172 -10.49 -5.39 4.70
CA LEU A 172 -11.54 -6.33 4.34
C LEU A 172 -12.64 -6.32 5.42
N LEU A 173 -13.88 -6.14 5.00
CA LEU A 173 -15.06 -6.28 5.84
C LEU A 173 -15.62 -7.70 5.71
N PHE A 174 -15.89 -8.37 6.83
CA PHE A 174 -16.50 -9.70 6.84
C PHE A 174 -18.03 -9.61 6.89
N PRO A 175 -18.73 -10.36 6.02
CA PRO A 175 -20.18 -10.33 5.96
C PRO A 175 -20.86 -11.01 7.18
N GLU A 176 -20.21 -12.02 7.77
CA GLU A 176 -20.79 -12.85 8.84
C GLU A 176 -20.97 -12.07 10.13
N ASP A 177 -19.97 -11.32 10.54
CA ASP A 177 -19.94 -10.62 11.83
C ASP A 177 -19.65 -9.12 11.73
N THR A 178 -19.59 -8.60 10.51
CA THR A 178 -19.25 -7.20 10.23
C THR A 178 -17.95 -6.72 10.86
N SER A 179 -17.02 -7.65 11.11
CA SER A 179 -15.68 -7.27 11.54
C SER A 179 -14.85 -6.72 10.38
N LEU A 180 -13.86 -5.91 10.72
CA LEU A 180 -12.91 -5.32 9.78
C LEU A 180 -11.52 -5.88 10.04
N ILE A 181 -10.85 -6.41 9.02
CA ILE A 181 -9.42 -6.68 9.05
C ILE A 181 -8.69 -5.56 8.33
N VAL A 182 -7.58 -5.12 8.91
CA VAL A 182 -6.73 -4.06 8.38
C VAL A 182 -5.30 -4.57 8.26
N ALA A 183 -4.71 -4.36 7.09
CA ALA A 183 -3.31 -4.62 6.79
C ALA A 183 -2.53 -3.30 6.70
N GLY A 184 -1.46 -3.18 7.47
CA GLY A 184 -0.62 -1.98 7.54
C GLY A 184 0.86 -2.27 7.37
N LEU A 185 1.71 -1.52 8.08
CA LEU A 185 3.17 -1.73 8.13
C LEU A 185 3.59 -2.78 9.15
N ASP A 186 2.68 -3.20 10.01
CA ASP A 186 2.95 -4.20 11.03
C ASP A 186 3.03 -5.59 10.37
N ASP A 187 3.64 -6.54 11.04
CA ASP A 187 3.76 -7.93 10.59
C ASP A 187 2.59 -8.81 11.07
N PHE A 188 1.50 -8.19 11.45
CA PHE A 188 0.24 -8.82 11.82
C PHE A 188 -0.94 -8.05 11.22
N LEU A 189 -2.06 -8.75 11.07
CA LEU A 189 -3.34 -8.14 10.72
C LEU A 189 -4.06 -7.72 12.00
N THR A 190 -4.69 -6.56 11.96
CA THR A 190 -5.53 -6.08 13.06
C THR A 190 -6.99 -6.32 12.72
N ARG A 191 -7.73 -6.97 13.63
CA ARG A 191 -9.18 -7.16 13.52
C ARG A 191 -9.91 -6.20 14.44
N TRP A 192 -10.94 -5.59 13.91
CA TRP A 192 -11.80 -4.64 14.60
C TRP A 192 -13.27 -5.07 14.48
N GLU A 193 -14.01 -5.01 15.57
CA GLU A 193 -15.46 -5.13 15.53
C GLU A 193 -16.06 -3.74 15.28
N ILE A 194 -17.02 -3.63 14.34
CA ILE A 194 -17.49 -2.33 13.88
C ILE A 194 -18.57 -1.78 14.81
N PHE A 195 -19.44 -2.64 15.37
CA PHE A 195 -20.62 -2.21 16.08
C PHE A 195 -20.56 -2.31 17.62
N ASP A 196 -19.72 -3.17 18.19
CA ASP A 196 -19.72 -3.47 19.63
C ASP A 196 -18.59 -2.80 20.40
N PHE A 197 -18.21 -1.58 20.04
CA PHE A 197 -17.13 -0.87 20.73
C PHE A 197 -17.63 0.21 21.66
N PRO A 198 -17.23 0.22 22.95
CA PRO A 198 -17.42 1.36 23.82
C PRO A 198 -16.64 2.58 23.27
N PRO A 199 -17.21 3.80 23.35
CA PRO A 199 -16.59 5.03 22.83
C PRO A 199 -15.17 5.32 23.35
N GLU A 200 -14.85 4.83 24.54
CA GLU A 200 -13.58 5.05 25.23
C GLU A 200 -12.36 4.34 24.60
N ILE A 201 -12.57 3.42 23.65
CA ILE A 201 -11.49 2.69 22.97
C ILE A 201 -11.06 3.41 21.68
N LEU A 202 -11.81 4.41 21.23
CA LEU A 202 -11.57 5.13 19.97
C LEU A 202 -10.24 5.89 19.93
N ASP A 203 -9.69 6.27 21.10
CA ASP A 203 -8.44 7.04 21.22
C ASP A 203 -7.23 6.23 21.69
N LYS A 204 -7.39 4.92 21.94
CA LYS A 204 -6.21 4.11 22.25
C LYS A 204 -5.46 3.86 20.95
N PRO A 205 -4.18 4.27 20.88
CA PRO A 205 -3.36 3.89 19.74
C PRO A 205 -3.39 2.38 19.62
N GLY A 206 -3.56 1.89 18.38
CA GLY A 206 -3.41 0.47 18.08
C GLY A 206 -2.10 -0.09 18.62
N PRO A 207 -1.89 -1.41 18.61
CA PRO A 207 -0.67 -2.01 19.11
C PRO A 207 0.55 -1.26 18.57
N ALA A 208 1.44 -0.90 19.48
CA ALA A 208 2.60 -0.06 19.16
C ALA A 208 3.33 -0.63 17.94
N ARG A 209 3.58 0.20 16.93
CA ARG A 209 4.49 -0.15 15.84
C ARG A 209 5.81 -0.61 16.45
N ARG A 210 6.46 -1.56 15.83
CA ARG A 210 7.80 -1.99 16.25
C ARG A 210 8.77 -0.82 16.41
N PHE A 211 8.54 0.27 15.69
CA PHE A 211 9.28 1.52 15.78
C PHE A 211 8.32 2.69 15.61
N ASN A 212 7.72 3.13 16.70
CA ASN A 212 7.14 4.47 16.74
C ASN A 212 8.28 5.47 16.77
N PRO A 213 8.36 6.42 15.84
CA PRO A 213 9.12 7.62 16.07
C PRO A 213 8.34 8.44 17.09
N VAL A 214 8.54 8.17 18.37
CA VAL A 214 8.16 9.10 19.43
C VAL A 214 8.98 10.37 19.20
N GLU A 215 8.46 11.53 19.50
CA GLU A 215 9.18 12.80 19.29
C GLU A 215 10.58 12.83 19.95
N GLU A 216 10.82 11.98 20.94
CA GLU A 216 12.06 11.86 21.71
C GLU A 216 13.11 10.87 21.15
N VAL A 217 12.82 10.09 20.09
CA VAL A 217 13.82 9.15 19.56
C VAL A 217 14.88 9.84 18.70
N SER A 218 16.09 9.30 18.73
CA SER A 218 17.23 9.82 17.98
C SER A 218 16.97 9.83 16.46
N ASN A 219 17.64 10.72 15.72
CA ASN A 219 17.56 10.73 14.27
C ASN A 219 17.98 9.37 13.66
N GLY A 220 19.00 8.72 14.25
CA GLY A 220 19.42 7.38 13.79
C GLY A 220 18.33 6.33 13.89
N GLU A 221 17.59 6.30 14.99
CA GLU A 221 16.43 5.41 15.16
C GLU A 221 15.31 5.74 14.18
N LYS A 222 15.01 7.04 13.96
CA LYS A 222 14.04 7.45 12.94
C LYS A 222 14.43 6.99 11.54
N GLN A 223 15.71 7.06 11.18
CA GLN A 223 16.19 6.57 9.87
C GLN A 223 16.09 5.05 9.78
N PHE A 224 16.43 4.31 10.85
CA PHE A 224 16.25 2.87 10.90
C PHE A 224 14.78 2.48 10.74
N ALA A 225 13.89 3.11 11.50
CA ALA A 225 12.45 2.86 11.43
C ALA A 225 11.89 3.03 10.02
N ARG A 226 12.29 4.10 9.33
CA ARG A 226 11.79 4.44 7.99
C ARG A 226 12.35 3.59 6.87
N LYS A 227 13.60 3.14 6.97
CA LYS A 227 14.33 2.55 5.85
C LYS A 227 14.73 1.10 6.02
N CYS A 228 14.80 0.59 7.24
CA CYS A 228 15.41 -0.69 7.54
C CYS A 228 14.45 -1.66 8.25
N SER A 229 13.60 -1.17 9.15
CA SER A 229 12.82 -1.98 10.08
C SER A 229 11.82 -2.92 9.41
N VAL A 230 11.32 -2.58 8.22
CA VAL A 230 10.40 -3.43 7.45
C VAL A 230 11.07 -4.76 7.07
N CYS A 231 12.37 -4.69 6.70
CA CYS A 231 13.10 -5.86 6.20
C CYS A 231 14.07 -6.47 7.23
N HIS A 232 14.49 -5.72 8.25
CA HIS A 232 15.54 -6.15 9.18
C HIS A 232 15.09 -6.08 10.64
N THR A 233 15.56 -7.05 11.44
CA THR A 233 15.49 -7.00 12.91
C THR A 233 16.83 -6.54 13.49
N LEU A 234 16.82 -6.02 14.72
CA LEU A 234 18.03 -5.67 15.48
C LEU A 234 18.45 -6.80 16.44
N ASN A 235 17.54 -7.74 16.73
CA ASN A 235 17.69 -8.76 17.75
C ASN A 235 17.99 -10.13 17.14
N SER A 236 18.47 -11.07 17.99
CA SER A 236 18.70 -12.48 17.66
C SER A 236 17.44 -13.35 17.76
N ASP A 237 16.24 -12.75 17.81
CA ASP A 237 14.95 -13.38 18.13
C ASP A 237 14.45 -14.41 17.09
N GLY A 238 15.24 -14.73 16.09
CA GLY A 238 14.91 -15.72 15.06
C GLY A 238 13.76 -15.36 14.14
N LYS A 239 13.15 -14.19 14.30
CA LYS A 239 12.04 -13.74 13.44
C LYS A 239 12.51 -13.58 12.00
N LYS A 240 11.87 -14.30 11.10
CA LYS A 240 12.16 -14.24 9.66
C LYS A 240 11.55 -12.98 9.07
N ARG A 241 12.37 -12.15 8.44
CA ARG A 241 11.95 -11.00 7.62
C ARG A 241 12.50 -11.10 6.21
N ALA A 242 12.11 -10.15 5.36
CA ALA A 242 12.61 -10.07 3.99
C ALA A 242 14.13 -9.91 3.90
N GLY A 243 14.76 -9.29 4.90
CA GLY A 243 16.20 -9.16 5.06
C GLY A 243 16.74 -9.93 6.27
N PRO A 244 18.08 -10.13 6.34
CA PRO A 244 18.73 -10.78 7.49
C PRO A 244 18.67 -9.89 8.74
N THR A 245 18.73 -10.50 9.93
CA THR A 245 18.90 -9.71 11.15
C THR A 245 20.21 -8.93 11.14
N LEU A 246 20.15 -7.70 11.65
CA LEU A 246 21.33 -6.84 11.84
C LEU A 246 22.02 -7.09 13.19
N TYR A 247 21.49 -7.96 14.06
CA TYR A 247 22.16 -8.33 15.30
C TYR A 247 23.61 -8.72 15.03
N LYS A 248 24.55 -8.09 15.74
CA LYS A 248 26.01 -8.24 15.55
C LYS A 248 26.46 -8.09 14.07
N VAL A 249 25.92 -7.09 13.40
CA VAL A 249 26.24 -6.85 11.98
C VAL A 249 27.65 -6.32 11.80
N PHE A 250 28.16 -5.49 12.70
CA PHE A 250 29.51 -4.94 12.60
C PHE A 250 30.58 -6.02 12.77
N GLY A 251 31.57 -6.04 11.88
CA GLY A 251 32.58 -7.10 11.81
C GLY A 251 32.13 -8.37 11.09
N ARG A 252 30.86 -8.55 10.80
CA ARG A 252 30.32 -9.70 10.11
C ARG A 252 30.56 -9.60 8.60
N LYS A 253 31.05 -10.69 7.98
CA LYS A 253 31.16 -10.80 6.52
C LYS A 253 29.76 -10.89 5.89
N ALA A 254 29.56 -10.19 4.77
CA ALA A 254 28.33 -10.28 4.01
C ALA A 254 28.05 -11.73 3.55
N GLY A 255 26.77 -12.14 3.56
CA GLY A 255 26.39 -13.47 3.09
C GLY A 255 26.64 -14.63 4.07
N THR A 256 27.03 -14.37 5.34
CA THR A 256 27.46 -15.46 6.25
C THR A 256 26.45 -15.89 7.32
N LEU A 257 25.31 -15.19 7.45
CA LEU A 257 24.30 -15.56 8.44
C LEU A 257 23.55 -16.83 7.98
N LYS A 258 23.74 -17.94 8.69
CA LYS A 258 23.21 -19.27 8.32
C LYS A 258 21.68 -19.34 8.29
N SER A 259 20.98 -18.50 9.06
CA SER A 259 19.51 -18.47 9.13
C SER A 259 18.84 -17.72 7.99
N TYR A 260 19.60 -17.13 7.04
CA TYR A 260 19.07 -16.34 5.95
C TYR A 260 19.57 -16.83 4.59
N LYS A 261 18.65 -16.91 3.58
CA LYS A 261 18.99 -17.34 2.21
C LYS A 261 19.43 -16.15 1.37
N TYR A 262 20.73 -15.98 1.24
CA TYR A 262 21.34 -14.92 0.42
C TYR A 262 21.31 -15.20 -1.08
N SER A 263 21.47 -14.15 -1.89
CA SER A 263 21.79 -14.27 -3.32
C SER A 263 23.24 -14.80 -3.50
N GLU A 264 23.51 -15.43 -4.65
CA GLU A 264 24.87 -15.92 -4.96
C GLU A 264 25.92 -14.79 -4.92
N ALA A 265 25.55 -13.60 -5.36
CA ALA A 265 26.43 -12.44 -5.34
C ALA A 265 26.85 -12.07 -3.90
N LEU A 266 25.93 -12.12 -2.93
CA LEU A 266 26.25 -11.85 -1.53
C LEU A 266 27.03 -13.00 -0.87
N LEU A 267 26.77 -14.25 -1.24
CA LEU A 267 27.57 -15.41 -0.76
C LEU A 267 29.04 -15.31 -1.21
N LYS A 268 29.29 -14.79 -2.40
CA LYS A 268 30.64 -14.58 -2.96
C LYS A 268 31.28 -13.25 -2.52
N SER A 269 30.53 -12.39 -1.82
CA SER A 269 31.00 -11.05 -1.43
C SER A 269 32.17 -11.12 -0.42
N LYS A 270 33.13 -10.20 -0.57
CA LYS A 270 34.25 -10.02 0.36
C LYS A 270 34.00 -8.89 1.38
N ILE A 271 32.83 -8.26 1.35
CA ILE A 271 32.49 -7.12 2.22
C ILE A 271 32.42 -7.59 3.66
N ILE A 272 33.12 -6.88 4.55
CA ILE A 272 32.96 -6.94 5.98
C ILE A 272 32.18 -5.68 6.39
N TRP A 273 31.08 -5.88 7.10
CA TRP A 273 30.24 -4.77 7.52
C TRP A 273 30.95 -3.93 8.59
N SER A 274 31.14 -2.67 8.30
CA SER A 274 31.75 -1.67 9.15
C SER A 274 31.04 -0.35 8.99
N GLU A 275 31.34 0.64 9.82
CA GLU A 275 30.81 2.00 9.67
C GLU A 275 31.06 2.53 8.24
N LYS A 276 32.25 2.32 7.71
CA LYS A 276 32.64 2.74 6.37
C LYS A 276 31.81 2.05 5.28
N THR A 277 31.64 0.72 5.35
CA THR A 277 30.94 -0.03 4.30
C THR A 277 29.42 0.18 4.37
N ILE A 278 28.85 0.39 5.56
CA ILE A 278 27.44 0.75 5.73
C ILE A 278 27.19 2.19 5.23
N ASN A 279 28.09 3.13 5.54
CA ASN A 279 28.01 4.49 4.98
C ASN A 279 28.04 4.47 3.45
N GLN A 280 28.96 3.70 2.87
CA GLN A 280 29.07 3.53 1.42
C GLN A 280 27.80 2.91 0.82
N LEU A 281 27.22 1.89 1.46
CA LEU A 281 25.97 1.25 1.04
C LEU A 281 24.83 2.25 0.88
N PHE A 282 24.66 3.16 1.82
CA PHE A 282 23.61 4.18 1.77
C PHE A 282 23.98 5.45 0.98
N HIS A 283 25.24 5.68 0.72
CA HIS A 283 25.71 6.78 -0.13
C HIS A 283 25.59 6.44 -1.61
N GLU A 284 26.13 5.31 -2.04
CA GLU A 284 26.19 4.88 -3.44
C GLU A 284 24.95 4.09 -3.87
N GLY A 285 24.37 3.34 -2.95
CA GLY A 285 23.22 2.47 -3.14
C GLY A 285 23.56 0.98 -3.13
N PRO A 286 22.62 0.13 -2.70
CA PRO A 286 22.78 -1.33 -2.66
C PRO A 286 23.08 -1.95 -4.03
N ASP A 287 22.56 -1.36 -5.08
CA ASP A 287 22.77 -1.77 -6.45
C ASP A 287 24.24 -1.72 -6.87
N LYS A 288 25.00 -0.77 -6.33
CA LYS A 288 26.42 -0.57 -6.61
C LYS A 288 27.33 -1.31 -5.64
N VAL A 289 27.04 -1.21 -4.33
CA VAL A 289 27.90 -1.77 -3.28
C VAL A 289 27.72 -3.27 -3.13
N THR A 290 26.50 -3.75 -3.31
CA THR A 290 26.12 -5.16 -3.21
C THR A 290 25.35 -5.60 -4.45
N PRO A 291 25.95 -5.60 -5.65
CA PRO A 291 25.26 -5.97 -6.88
C PRO A 291 24.63 -7.36 -6.76
N GLY A 292 23.43 -7.53 -7.31
CA GLY A 292 22.64 -8.78 -7.18
C GLY A 292 21.98 -8.99 -5.82
N THR A 293 21.98 -7.98 -4.95
CA THR A 293 21.23 -8.00 -3.70
C THR A 293 19.72 -7.99 -3.96
N LYS A 294 18.96 -8.53 -3.00
CA LYS A 294 17.49 -8.38 -2.93
C LYS A 294 17.06 -7.12 -2.18
N MET A 295 17.99 -6.38 -1.61
CA MET A 295 17.71 -5.13 -0.92
C MET A 295 17.24 -4.08 -1.92
N PRO A 296 16.10 -3.41 -1.68
CA PRO A 296 15.64 -2.31 -2.53
C PRO A 296 16.67 -1.18 -2.62
N ILE A 297 16.69 -0.45 -3.74
CA ILE A 297 17.58 0.70 -3.89
C ILE A 297 17.18 1.79 -2.91
N GLN A 298 18.03 2.00 -1.91
CA GLN A 298 17.84 3.03 -0.88
C GLN A 298 19.10 3.86 -0.76
N LYS A 299 18.97 5.16 -1.01
CA LYS A 299 20.06 6.12 -0.84
C LYS A 299 19.70 7.15 0.22
N MET A 300 20.69 7.55 0.99
CA MET A 300 20.59 8.62 1.98
C MET A 300 21.56 9.74 1.58
N LYS A 301 21.02 10.82 1.01
CA LYS A 301 21.87 11.93 0.48
C LYS A 301 22.60 12.69 1.59
N ARG A 302 21.92 12.96 2.72
CA ARG A 302 22.50 13.72 3.83
C ARG A 302 23.50 12.89 4.61
N TYR A 303 24.67 13.43 4.82
CA TYR A 303 25.74 12.76 5.60
C TYR A 303 25.33 12.53 7.05
N ASP A 304 24.72 13.52 7.70
CA ASP A 304 24.29 13.43 9.09
C ASP A 304 23.30 12.30 9.34
N ASP A 305 22.31 12.13 8.44
CA ASP A 305 21.35 11.03 8.53
C ASP A 305 22.03 9.65 8.47
N ARG A 306 23.08 9.50 7.63
CA ARG A 306 23.86 8.25 7.55
C ARG A 306 24.70 8.03 8.80
N LYS A 307 25.34 9.08 9.30
CA LYS A 307 26.15 9.05 10.54
C LYS A 307 25.28 8.64 11.73
N ASP A 308 24.13 9.30 11.90
CA ASP A 308 23.21 9.03 13.00
C ASP A 308 22.64 7.61 12.93
N LEU A 309 22.26 7.13 11.71
CA LEU A 309 21.84 5.75 11.51
C LEU A 309 22.92 4.75 11.92
N ILE A 310 24.18 4.97 11.52
CA ILE A 310 25.30 4.08 11.83
C ILE A 310 25.57 4.06 13.33
N THR A 311 25.53 5.22 13.99
CA THR A 311 25.67 5.33 15.45
C THR A 311 24.59 4.53 16.16
N PHE A 312 23.32 4.71 15.77
CA PHE A 312 22.21 3.95 16.31
C PHE A 312 22.39 2.43 16.10
N LEU A 313 22.71 2.01 14.88
CA LEU A 313 22.94 0.58 14.60
C LEU A 313 24.06 -0.02 15.45
N LYS A 314 25.15 0.73 15.68
CA LYS A 314 26.29 0.27 16.48
C LYS A 314 25.91 0.02 17.94
N GLU A 315 24.98 0.79 18.47
CA GLU A 315 24.45 0.62 19.82
C GLU A 315 23.39 -0.49 19.89
N ALA A 316 22.47 -0.48 18.96
CA ALA A 316 21.28 -1.35 18.96
C ALA A 316 21.55 -2.79 18.48
N THR A 317 22.72 -3.09 17.91
CA THR A 317 23.07 -4.42 17.35
C THR A 317 24.24 -5.11 18.06
N LYS A 318 24.59 -4.68 19.27
CA LYS A 318 25.66 -5.28 20.10
C LYS A 318 25.38 -6.72 20.52
#